data_c1d51d0608871c77081f24d4ef061a83
#
_entry.id   c1d51d0608871c77081f24d4ef061a83
#
_cell.length_a   1.000
_cell.length_b   1.000
_cell.length_c   1.000
_cell.angle_alpha   90.00
_cell.angle_beta   90.00
_cell.angle_gamma   90.00
#
_symmetry.space_group_name_H-M   'P 1'
#
loop_
_entity.id
_entity.type
_entity.pdbx_description
1 polymer ?
#
loop_
_entity_poly.entity_id
_entity_poly.type
_entity_poly.pdbx_seq_one_letter_code
_entity_poly.pdbx_strand_id
1 'polypeptide(L)'
;MTKNNLAIIVLNWNGADDALECISSLARQTLKPTIIVVDNHSHDDSVMRFEQYQTEHPSVDCIIIANNKNLGFAGGINTGLVYARKQGFEYIGVLNPDAVADKNWCRALVDELSSQPKCGITTGILQRRDSKTLDTTGDFYTTWGLPGPRNRDEPVKNAPSKPGEVFGATGGGAIYRAAMFDDIDMF
;
A
#
# COMPACT_ATOMS: atom_id res chain seq x y z
N MET A 1 0.78 -25.35 2.47
CA MET A 1 0.96 -23.93 2.89
C MET A 1 -0.35 -23.22 2.61
N THR A 2 -0.97 -22.62 3.60
CA THR A 2 -2.15 -21.76 3.39
C THR A 2 -1.74 -20.62 2.47
N LYS A 3 -2.43 -20.48 1.34
CA LYS A 3 -2.18 -19.40 0.36
C LYS A 3 -2.25 -18.06 1.12
N ASN A 4 -1.26 -17.21 0.93
CA ASN A 4 -1.29 -15.86 1.52
C ASN A 4 -2.46 -15.08 0.90
N ASN A 5 -3.36 -14.55 1.73
CA ASN A 5 -4.57 -13.88 1.24
C ASN A 5 -4.36 -12.39 0.98
N LEU A 6 -3.16 -11.85 1.26
CA LEU A 6 -2.84 -10.43 1.15
C LEU A 6 -1.72 -10.20 0.13
N ALA A 7 -1.95 -9.30 -0.82
CA ALA A 7 -0.91 -8.72 -1.66
C ALA A 7 -0.77 -7.21 -1.37
N ILE A 8 0.45 -6.69 -1.39
CA ILE A 8 0.73 -5.25 -1.31
C ILE A 8 1.45 -4.82 -2.58
N ILE A 9 0.87 -3.85 -3.28
CA ILE A 9 1.42 -3.26 -4.50
C ILE A 9 2.27 -2.05 -4.11
N VAL A 10 3.52 -2.05 -4.56
CA VAL A 10 4.46 -0.93 -4.45
C VAL A 10 4.80 -0.48 -5.86
N LEU A 11 4.42 0.75 -6.22
CA LEU A 11 4.69 1.33 -7.53
C LEU A 11 5.98 2.13 -7.48
N ASN A 12 6.96 1.74 -8.30
CA ASN A 12 8.24 2.43 -8.43
C ASN A 12 8.36 3.15 -9.77
N TRP A 13 9.01 4.32 -9.73
CA TRP A 13 9.52 5.01 -10.91
C TRP A 13 10.76 5.83 -10.54
N ASN A 14 11.94 5.37 -10.95
CA ASN A 14 13.25 6.00 -10.69
C ASN A 14 13.51 6.27 -9.18
N GLY A 15 13.16 5.33 -8.31
CA GLY A 15 13.23 5.51 -6.85
C GLY A 15 13.61 4.25 -6.09
N ALA A 16 14.62 3.50 -6.57
CA ALA A 16 14.99 2.20 -6.03
C ALA A 16 15.30 2.20 -4.53
N ASP A 17 15.96 3.25 -4.00
CA ASP A 17 16.35 3.30 -2.59
C ASP A 17 15.13 3.32 -1.67
N ASP A 18 14.20 4.25 -1.93
CA ASP A 18 12.95 4.36 -1.17
C ASP A 18 12.11 3.08 -1.30
N ALA A 19 11.97 2.55 -2.53
CA ALA A 19 11.20 1.34 -2.77
C ALA A 19 11.80 0.11 -2.06
N LEU A 20 13.11 -0.04 -1.99
CA LEU A 20 13.77 -1.12 -1.25
C LEU A 20 13.57 -0.99 0.27
N GLU A 21 13.58 0.24 0.82
CA GLU A 21 13.25 0.48 2.22
C GLU A 21 11.80 0.06 2.52
N CYS A 22 10.86 0.45 1.64
CA CYS A 22 9.46 0.06 1.71
C CYS A 22 9.30 -1.47 1.66
N ILE A 23 9.88 -2.15 0.66
CA ILE A 23 9.86 -3.62 0.50
C ILE A 23 10.40 -4.30 1.76
N SER A 24 11.53 -3.81 2.28
CA SER A 24 12.14 -4.35 3.49
C SER A 24 11.23 -4.20 4.72
N SER A 25 10.46 -3.11 4.81
CA SER A 25 9.48 -2.91 5.89
C SER A 25 8.30 -3.90 5.78
N LEU A 26 7.85 -4.17 4.55
CA LEU A 26 6.81 -5.16 4.27
C LEU A 26 7.27 -6.59 4.53
N ALA A 27 8.53 -6.91 4.24
CA ALA A 27 9.11 -8.23 4.55
C ALA A 27 9.17 -8.54 6.06
N ARG A 28 9.16 -7.49 6.91
CA ARG A 28 9.18 -7.61 8.39
C ARG A 28 7.80 -7.61 9.03
N GLN A 29 6.71 -7.59 8.25
CA GLN A 29 5.35 -7.59 8.78
C GLN A 29 5.02 -8.85 9.59
N THR A 30 4.21 -8.72 10.65
CA THR A 30 3.69 -9.86 11.43
C THR A 30 2.67 -10.68 10.63
N LEU A 31 1.90 -10.06 9.75
CA LEU A 31 1.14 -10.69 8.67
C LEU A 31 1.90 -10.42 7.36
N LYS A 32 2.70 -11.38 6.93
CA LYS A 32 3.54 -11.22 5.73
C LYS A 32 2.67 -11.17 4.47
N PRO A 33 2.75 -10.10 3.68
CA PRO A 33 2.08 -10.06 2.38
C PRO A 33 2.92 -10.73 1.29
N THR A 34 2.30 -11.07 0.16
CA THR A 34 3.00 -11.12 -1.12
C THR A 34 3.24 -9.69 -1.58
N ILE A 35 4.48 -9.33 -1.84
CA ILE A 35 4.86 -7.97 -2.27
C ILE A 35 4.91 -7.94 -3.81
N ILE A 36 4.12 -7.07 -4.43
CA ILE A 36 4.09 -6.88 -5.88
C ILE A 36 4.74 -5.54 -6.18
N VAL A 37 5.98 -5.57 -6.63
CA VAL A 37 6.71 -4.38 -7.07
C VAL A 37 6.38 -4.15 -8.54
N VAL A 38 5.75 -3.03 -8.85
CA VAL A 38 5.50 -2.61 -10.23
C VAL A 38 6.50 -1.51 -10.58
N ASP A 39 7.44 -1.81 -11.47
CA ASP A 39 8.31 -0.79 -12.04
C ASP A 39 7.62 -0.12 -13.22
N ASN A 40 7.41 1.18 -13.12
CA ASN A 40 6.64 1.95 -14.10
C ASN A 40 7.52 2.52 -15.23
N HIS A 41 8.39 1.68 -15.79
CA HIS A 41 9.36 2.04 -16.84
C HIS A 41 10.44 3.00 -16.31
N SER A 42 11.15 2.61 -15.27
CA SER A 42 12.31 3.35 -14.77
C SER A 42 13.46 3.35 -15.77
N HIS A 43 14.26 4.39 -15.74
CA HIS A 43 15.46 4.55 -16.56
C HIS A 43 16.77 4.41 -15.76
N ASP A 44 16.63 4.20 -14.45
CA ASP A 44 17.72 3.92 -13.51
C ASP A 44 17.93 2.40 -13.33
N ASP A 45 18.71 2.01 -12.32
CA ASP A 45 19.01 0.62 -12.00
C ASP A 45 17.93 -0.09 -11.14
N SER A 46 16.73 0.50 -11.00
CA SER A 46 15.67 0.02 -10.10
C SER A 46 15.35 -1.47 -10.28
N VAL A 47 15.06 -1.90 -11.52
CA VAL A 47 14.65 -3.29 -11.80
C VAL A 47 15.78 -4.26 -11.40
N MET A 48 17.02 -3.98 -11.81
CA MET A 48 18.17 -4.80 -11.45
C MET A 48 18.34 -4.95 -9.94
N ARG A 49 18.15 -3.85 -9.20
CA ARG A 49 18.27 -3.86 -7.74
C ARG A 49 17.14 -4.62 -7.06
N PHE A 50 15.92 -4.59 -7.59
CA PHE A 50 14.82 -5.43 -7.10
C PHE A 50 15.07 -6.91 -7.34
N GLU A 51 15.60 -7.29 -8.50
CA GLU A 51 15.98 -8.67 -8.82
C GLU A 51 17.11 -9.15 -7.91
N GLN A 52 18.08 -8.30 -7.63
CA GLN A 52 19.14 -8.60 -6.67
C GLN A 52 18.55 -8.80 -5.27
N TYR A 53 17.67 -7.90 -4.80
CA TYR A 53 17.00 -8.04 -3.50
C TYR A 53 16.24 -9.35 -3.40
N GLN A 54 15.48 -9.74 -4.44
CA GLN A 54 14.75 -11.00 -4.49
C GLN A 54 15.71 -12.21 -4.36
N THR A 55 16.85 -12.16 -5.03
CA THR A 55 17.89 -13.21 -4.98
C THR A 55 18.52 -13.33 -3.58
N GLU A 56 18.80 -12.21 -2.95
CA GLU A 56 19.42 -12.15 -1.62
C GLU A 56 18.44 -12.51 -0.49
N HIS A 57 17.12 -12.37 -0.74
CA HIS A 57 16.07 -12.60 0.25
C HIS A 57 15.03 -13.63 -0.23
N PRO A 58 15.43 -14.89 -0.51
CA PRO A 58 14.53 -15.89 -1.13
C PRO A 58 13.33 -16.30 -0.25
N SER A 59 13.33 -15.92 1.02
CA SER A 59 12.20 -16.14 1.94
C SER A 59 11.12 -15.05 1.87
N VAL A 60 11.39 -13.94 1.17
CA VAL A 60 10.43 -12.85 0.94
C VAL A 60 9.63 -13.17 -0.32
N ASP A 61 8.32 -13.25 -0.17
CA ASP A 61 7.40 -13.47 -1.31
C ASP A 61 7.26 -12.13 -2.08
N CYS A 62 8.15 -11.92 -3.04
CA CYS A 62 8.26 -10.69 -3.82
C CYS A 62 8.17 -11.00 -5.31
N ILE A 63 7.31 -10.27 -6.01
CA ILE A 63 7.07 -10.39 -7.45
C ILE A 63 7.39 -9.04 -8.10
N ILE A 64 8.16 -9.05 -9.17
CA ILE A 64 8.56 -7.85 -9.91
C ILE A 64 7.83 -7.85 -11.25
N ILE A 65 7.17 -6.75 -11.58
CA ILE A 65 6.48 -6.53 -12.86
C ILE A 65 7.01 -5.23 -13.46
N ALA A 66 7.64 -5.29 -14.63
CA ALA A 66 8.13 -4.12 -15.34
C ALA A 66 7.17 -3.71 -16.45
N ASN A 67 6.69 -2.47 -16.44
CA ASN A 67 5.87 -1.89 -17.49
C ASN A 67 6.73 -1.45 -18.68
N ASN A 68 6.21 -1.57 -19.91
CA ASN A 68 6.90 -1.16 -21.15
C ASN A 68 6.97 0.36 -21.32
N LYS A 69 6.15 1.11 -20.58
CA LYS A 69 6.08 2.57 -20.56
C LYS A 69 5.55 3.06 -19.22
N ASN A 70 5.79 4.32 -18.88
CA ASN A 70 5.19 4.93 -17.70
C ASN A 70 3.68 5.13 -17.95
N LEU A 71 2.85 4.46 -17.13
CA LEU A 71 1.39 4.47 -17.20
C LEU A 71 0.76 5.51 -16.27
N GLY A 72 1.57 6.32 -15.58
CA GLY A 72 1.13 7.17 -14.48
C GLY A 72 0.82 6.36 -13.22
N PHE A 73 0.35 7.04 -12.17
CA PHE A 73 0.11 6.39 -10.88
C PHE A 73 -0.99 5.33 -10.99
N ALA A 74 -2.20 5.71 -11.39
CA ALA A 74 -3.34 4.80 -11.48
C ALA A 74 -3.05 3.60 -12.42
N GLY A 75 -2.53 3.87 -13.62
CA GLY A 75 -2.21 2.80 -14.57
C GLY A 75 -1.14 1.83 -14.06
N GLY A 76 -0.13 2.35 -13.35
CA GLY A 76 0.90 1.50 -12.72
C GLY A 76 0.33 0.64 -11.60
N ILE A 77 -0.50 1.20 -10.71
CA ILE A 77 -1.20 0.44 -9.67
C ILE A 77 -2.11 -0.61 -10.29
N ASN A 78 -2.84 -0.27 -11.36
CA ASN A 78 -3.72 -1.21 -12.06
C ASN A 78 -2.98 -2.41 -12.65
N THR A 79 -1.72 -2.25 -13.08
CA THR A 79 -0.88 -3.40 -13.48
C THR A 79 -0.76 -4.43 -12.33
N GLY A 80 -0.42 -3.97 -11.14
CA GLY A 80 -0.33 -4.83 -9.95
C GLY A 80 -1.70 -5.38 -9.51
N LEU A 81 -2.76 -4.56 -9.59
CA LEU A 81 -4.12 -4.96 -9.24
C LEU A 81 -4.64 -6.10 -10.13
N VAL A 82 -4.47 -5.98 -11.44
CA VAL A 82 -4.86 -7.04 -12.40
C VAL A 82 -4.13 -8.33 -12.08
N TYR A 83 -2.83 -8.27 -11.79
CA TYR A 83 -2.07 -9.44 -11.39
C TYR A 83 -2.61 -10.05 -10.08
N ALA A 84 -2.78 -9.22 -9.04
CA ALA A 84 -3.25 -9.69 -7.73
C ALA A 84 -4.64 -10.34 -7.80
N ARG A 85 -5.58 -9.74 -8.54
CA ARG A 85 -6.92 -10.30 -8.76
C ARG A 85 -6.87 -11.64 -9.48
N LYS A 86 -6.04 -11.75 -10.53
CA LYS A 86 -5.84 -13.02 -11.27
C LYS A 86 -5.28 -14.13 -10.38
N GLN A 87 -4.45 -13.79 -9.40
CA GLN A 87 -3.92 -14.75 -8.43
C GLN A 87 -4.93 -15.09 -7.31
N GLY A 88 -6.06 -14.36 -7.21
CA GLY A 88 -7.14 -14.61 -6.26
C GLY A 88 -6.80 -14.21 -4.83
N PHE A 89 -6.06 -13.11 -4.64
CA PHE A 89 -5.88 -12.51 -3.32
C PHE A 89 -7.21 -11.92 -2.82
N GLU A 90 -7.51 -12.12 -1.54
CA GLU A 90 -8.72 -11.60 -0.89
C GLU A 90 -8.57 -10.14 -0.50
N TYR A 91 -7.36 -9.75 -0.12
CA TYR A 91 -6.99 -8.39 0.25
C TYR A 91 -5.86 -7.89 -0.63
N ILE A 92 -6.01 -6.67 -1.13
CA ILE A 92 -5.02 -6.03 -2.00
C ILE A 92 -4.73 -4.65 -1.45
N GLY A 93 -3.49 -4.41 -1.05
CA GLY A 93 -3.06 -3.12 -0.55
C GLY A 93 -2.23 -2.36 -1.57
N VAL A 94 -2.18 -1.04 -1.36
CA VAL A 94 -1.25 -0.13 -2.03
C VAL A 94 -0.44 0.56 -0.95
N LEU A 95 0.87 0.64 -1.13
CA LEU A 95 1.76 1.40 -0.26
C LEU A 95 2.73 2.19 -1.15
N ASN A 96 2.86 3.49 -0.87
CA ASN A 96 3.79 4.32 -1.60
C ASN A 96 5.24 3.83 -1.41
N PRO A 97 6.08 3.94 -2.44
CA PRO A 97 7.47 3.45 -2.38
C PRO A 97 8.33 4.20 -1.35
N ASP A 98 7.98 5.42 -0.98
CA ASP A 98 8.66 6.24 0.02
C ASP A 98 8.11 6.06 1.45
N ALA A 99 7.18 5.12 1.66
CA ALA A 99 6.61 4.82 2.96
C ALA A 99 7.28 3.62 3.63
N VAL A 100 7.38 3.68 4.96
CA VAL A 100 7.87 2.59 5.81
C VAL A 100 6.74 2.10 6.71
N ALA A 101 6.33 0.85 6.52
CA ALA A 101 5.24 0.26 7.28
C ALA A 101 5.69 -0.16 8.69
N ASP A 102 4.89 0.21 9.73
CA ASP A 102 5.04 -0.41 11.05
C ASP A 102 4.84 -1.93 10.95
N LYS A 103 5.54 -2.70 11.78
CA LYS A 103 5.53 -4.17 11.76
C LYS A 103 4.15 -4.82 11.86
N ASN A 104 3.14 -4.12 12.37
CA ASN A 104 1.78 -4.62 12.52
C ASN A 104 0.79 -3.98 11.51
N TRP A 105 1.26 -3.13 10.61
CA TRP A 105 0.41 -2.39 9.67
C TRP A 105 -0.51 -3.31 8.87
N CYS A 106 0.03 -4.35 8.21
CA CYS A 106 -0.78 -5.33 7.47
C CYS A 106 -1.78 -6.04 8.37
N ARG A 107 -1.34 -6.49 9.55
CA ARG A 107 -2.20 -7.21 10.50
C ARG A 107 -3.38 -6.35 10.93
N ALA A 108 -3.12 -5.14 11.41
CA ALA A 108 -4.15 -4.26 11.92
C ALA A 108 -5.22 -3.93 10.88
N LEU A 109 -4.82 -3.64 9.64
CA LEU A 109 -5.75 -3.27 8.57
C LEU A 109 -6.57 -4.48 8.07
N VAL A 110 -5.96 -5.66 7.96
CA VAL A 110 -6.67 -6.89 7.55
C VAL A 110 -7.62 -7.35 8.64
N ASP A 111 -7.23 -7.29 9.91
CA ASP A 111 -8.09 -7.68 11.03
C ASP A 111 -9.34 -6.78 11.08
N GLU A 112 -9.20 -5.48 10.82
CA GLU A 112 -10.34 -4.55 10.72
C GLU A 112 -11.25 -4.90 9.55
N LEU A 113 -10.71 -5.13 8.33
CA LEU A 113 -11.50 -5.59 7.18
C LEU A 113 -12.23 -6.89 7.48
N SER A 114 -11.57 -7.84 8.14
CA SER A 114 -12.14 -9.16 8.44
C SER A 114 -13.27 -9.07 9.46
N SER A 115 -13.14 -8.16 10.45
CA SER A 115 -14.16 -7.98 11.50
C SER A 115 -15.42 -7.27 11.00
N GLN A 116 -15.32 -6.53 9.89
CA GLN A 116 -16.41 -5.70 9.36
C GLN A 116 -16.73 -6.07 7.89
N PRO A 117 -17.66 -6.99 7.63
CA PRO A 117 -17.95 -7.47 6.28
C PRO A 117 -18.38 -6.39 5.27
N LYS A 118 -18.92 -5.26 5.75
CA LYS A 118 -19.33 -4.12 4.92
C LYS A 118 -18.19 -3.12 4.66
N CYS A 119 -17.05 -3.27 5.35
CA CYS A 119 -15.88 -2.43 5.14
C CYS A 119 -15.17 -2.87 3.86
N GLY A 120 -15.06 -1.96 2.89
CA GLY A 120 -14.37 -2.20 1.63
C GLY A 120 -12.90 -1.81 1.65
N ILE A 121 -12.54 -0.80 2.48
CA ILE A 121 -11.21 -0.20 2.51
C ILE A 121 -10.82 0.11 3.95
N THR A 122 -9.54 -0.14 4.28
CA THR A 122 -8.93 0.34 5.52
C THR A 122 -7.66 1.13 5.20
N THR A 123 -7.38 2.16 5.98
CA THR A 123 -6.16 2.95 5.89
C THR A 123 -5.54 3.14 7.27
N GLY A 124 -4.22 3.21 7.33
CA GLY A 124 -3.49 3.47 8.55
C GLY A 124 -3.31 4.96 8.81
N ILE A 125 -2.72 5.27 9.97
CA ILE A 125 -2.23 6.60 10.28
C ILE A 125 -0.89 6.77 9.56
N LEU A 126 -0.77 7.79 8.71
CA LEU A 126 0.49 8.16 8.09
C LEU A 126 1.15 9.28 8.89
N GLN A 127 2.42 9.06 9.22
CA GLN A 127 3.28 10.04 9.88
C GLN A 127 4.34 10.53 8.90
N ARG A 128 4.76 11.76 9.05
CA ARG A 128 5.91 12.26 8.30
C ARG A 128 7.20 11.56 8.75
N ARG A 129 8.22 11.58 7.92
CA ARG A 129 9.54 10.96 8.22
C ARG A 129 10.18 11.47 9.51
N ASP A 130 9.81 12.66 9.99
CA ASP A 130 10.27 13.20 11.27
C ASP A 130 9.69 12.46 12.49
N SER A 131 8.68 11.61 12.27
CA SER A 131 7.95 10.84 13.30
C SER A 131 7.34 11.70 14.40
N LYS A 132 7.15 13.01 14.17
CA LYS A 132 6.60 13.96 15.14
C LYS A 132 5.24 14.49 14.73
N THR A 133 5.02 14.57 13.43
CA THR A 133 3.82 15.14 12.83
C THR A 133 3.07 14.11 11.99
N LEU A 134 1.75 14.24 11.97
CA LEU A 134 0.87 13.45 11.13
C LEU A 134 0.92 13.98 9.68
N ASP A 135 0.94 13.06 8.73
CA ASP A 135 0.62 13.39 7.35
C ASP A 135 -0.87 13.27 7.11
N THR A 136 -1.47 12.15 7.52
CA THR A 136 -2.94 11.98 7.49
C THR A 136 -3.41 10.87 8.43
N THR A 137 -4.65 10.99 8.90
CA THR A 137 -5.40 9.93 9.59
C THR A 137 -6.62 9.48 8.78
N GLY A 138 -6.54 9.55 7.46
CA GLY A 138 -7.61 9.37 6.49
C GLY A 138 -8.01 10.71 5.85
N ASP A 139 -8.89 10.67 4.89
CA ASP A 139 -9.29 11.87 4.16
C ASP A 139 -10.68 12.35 4.59
N PHE A 140 -10.93 13.64 4.44
CA PHE A 140 -12.25 14.27 4.55
C PHE A 140 -12.65 14.90 3.21
N TYR A 141 -13.93 15.17 3.06
CA TYR A 141 -14.47 15.89 1.92
C TYR A 141 -15.37 17.02 2.41
N THR A 142 -15.13 18.22 1.91
CA THR A 142 -15.93 19.38 2.30
C THR A 142 -17.22 19.46 1.50
N THR A 143 -18.22 20.17 2.02
CA THR A 143 -19.45 20.48 1.26
C THR A 143 -19.19 21.33 0.01
N TRP A 144 -18.03 21.94 -0.09
CA TRP A 144 -17.58 22.71 -1.26
C TRP A 144 -16.89 21.85 -2.33
N GLY A 145 -16.83 20.52 -2.15
CA GLY A 145 -16.23 19.61 -3.11
C GLY A 145 -14.69 19.50 -3.02
N LEU A 146 -14.09 19.89 -1.90
CA LEU A 146 -12.65 19.81 -1.70
C LEU A 146 -12.26 18.64 -0.78
N PRO A 147 -11.45 17.69 -1.26
CA PRO A 147 -10.85 16.67 -0.39
C PRO A 147 -9.70 17.26 0.41
N GLY A 148 -9.39 16.65 1.53
CA GLY A 148 -8.21 17.00 2.32
C GLY A 148 -7.84 15.92 3.33
N PRO A 149 -6.57 15.89 3.74
CA PRO A 149 -6.08 14.96 4.75
C PRO A 149 -6.51 15.40 6.16
N ARG A 150 -7.00 14.44 6.93
CA ARG A 150 -7.37 14.68 8.34
C ARG A 150 -6.10 14.81 9.20
N ASN A 151 -6.16 15.72 10.17
CA ASN A 151 -5.11 15.96 11.18
C ASN A 151 -3.71 16.27 10.60
N ARG A 152 -3.63 16.74 9.35
CA ARG A 152 -2.35 17.07 8.73
C ARG A 152 -1.60 18.11 9.54
N ASP A 153 -0.29 17.90 9.70
CA ASP A 153 0.65 18.75 10.45
C ASP A 153 0.40 18.80 11.98
N GLU A 154 -0.57 18.04 12.48
CA GLU A 154 -0.76 17.90 13.92
C GLU A 154 0.32 16.97 14.54
N PRO A 155 0.65 17.16 15.83
CA PRO A 155 1.51 16.24 16.55
C PRO A 155 0.96 14.80 16.57
N VAL A 156 1.82 13.79 16.43
CA VAL A 156 1.43 12.36 16.44
C VAL A 156 0.62 11.97 17.68
N LYS A 157 0.85 12.60 18.84
CA LYS A 157 0.07 12.37 20.07
C LYS A 157 -1.43 12.67 19.91
N ASN A 158 -1.82 13.44 18.90
CA ASN A 158 -3.21 13.79 18.60
C ASN A 158 -3.87 12.77 17.65
N ALA A 159 -3.13 11.73 17.23
CA ALA A 159 -3.69 10.67 16.40
C ALA A 159 -4.87 9.96 17.10
N PRO A 160 -5.92 9.56 16.36
CA PRO A 160 -6.99 8.75 16.91
C PRO A 160 -6.46 7.49 17.56
N SER A 161 -6.90 7.19 18.78
CA SER A 161 -6.50 5.99 19.53
C SER A 161 -7.36 4.76 19.23
N LYS A 162 -8.45 4.94 18.46
CA LYS A 162 -9.39 3.88 18.10
C LYS A 162 -9.71 3.95 16.60
N PRO A 163 -9.99 2.82 15.95
CA PRO A 163 -10.54 2.80 14.60
C PRO A 163 -11.82 3.63 14.51
N GLY A 164 -12.04 4.21 13.34
CA GLY A 164 -13.24 5.00 13.06
C GLY A 164 -13.43 5.20 11.56
N GLU A 165 -14.63 5.55 11.17
CA GLU A 165 -14.96 5.82 9.78
C GLU A 165 -14.27 7.09 9.28
N VAL A 166 -13.79 7.02 8.04
CA VAL A 166 -13.22 8.13 7.29
C VAL A 166 -13.94 8.27 5.96
N PHE A 167 -13.94 9.45 5.38
CA PHE A 167 -14.57 9.68 4.07
C PHE A 167 -13.80 8.92 2.97
N GLY A 168 -12.47 8.93 3.03
CA GLY A 168 -11.60 8.32 2.04
C GLY A 168 -10.32 7.77 2.66
N ALA A 169 -9.76 6.78 2.00
CA ALA A 169 -8.44 6.25 2.30
C ALA A 169 -7.41 6.97 1.43
N THR A 170 -6.28 7.32 2.02
CA THR A 170 -5.18 7.90 1.26
C THR A 170 -4.56 6.88 0.31
N GLY A 171 -4.21 7.31 -0.90
CA GLY A 171 -3.45 6.49 -1.85
C GLY A 171 -2.03 6.15 -1.39
N GLY A 172 -1.54 6.78 -0.32
CA GLY A 172 -0.22 6.53 0.26
C GLY A 172 -0.10 5.23 1.05
N GLY A 173 -1.21 4.68 1.56
CA GLY A 173 -1.21 3.42 2.30
C GLY A 173 -2.62 2.95 2.68
N ALA A 174 -3.17 1.99 1.93
CA ALA A 174 -4.49 1.42 2.19
C ALA A 174 -4.55 -0.05 1.79
N ILE A 175 -5.47 -0.80 2.40
CA ILE A 175 -5.80 -2.18 2.02
C ILE A 175 -7.27 -2.24 1.65
N TYR A 176 -7.56 -2.90 0.54
CA TYR A 176 -8.86 -3.03 -0.08
C TYR A 176 -9.33 -4.49 -0.01
N ARG A 177 -10.61 -4.70 0.19
CA ARG A 177 -11.25 -5.98 -0.08
C ARG A 177 -11.32 -6.19 -1.59
N ALA A 178 -10.72 -7.26 -2.12
CA ALA A 178 -10.63 -7.47 -3.56
C ALA A 178 -12.00 -7.51 -4.26
N ALA A 179 -13.03 -8.05 -3.61
CA ALA A 179 -14.40 -8.07 -4.14
C ALA A 179 -14.97 -6.66 -4.41
N MET A 180 -14.48 -5.62 -3.74
CA MET A 180 -14.92 -4.24 -4.00
C MET A 180 -14.64 -3.81 -5.46
N PHE A 181 -13.56 -4.30 -6.05
CA PHE A 181 -13.20 -3.99 -7.45
C PHE A 181 -14.11 -4.66 -8.48
N ASP A 182 -15.01 -5.56 -8.06
CA ASP A 182 -16.05 -6.10 -8.94
C ASP A 182 -17.20 -5.09 -9.12
N ASP A 183 -17.38 -4.18 -8.15
CA ASP A 183 -18.45 -3.18 -8.14
C ASP A 183 -17.99 -1.82 -8.69
N ILE A 184 -16.72 -1.42 -8.42
CA ILE A 184 -16.23 -0.06 -8.73
C ILE A 184 -15.19 0.02 -9.83
N ASP A 185 -14.81 -1.13 -10.43
CA ASP A 185 -13.73 -1.24 -11.42
C ASP A 185 -12.33 -0.96 -10.82
N MET A 186 -11.43 -0.33 -11.57
CA MET A 186 -10.03 -0.11 -11.20
C MET A 186 -9.76 1.36 -10.81
N PHE A 187 -8.54 1.66 -10.40
CA PHE A 187 -8.11 3.02 -10.10
C PHE A 187 -8.11 3.95 -11.31
#